data_4e8bfe187ec9e9b3a28fb1c90abef685
#
_entry.id   4e8bfe187ec9e9b3a28fb1c90abef685
#
_cell.length_a   1.000
_cell.length_b   1.000
_cell.length_c   1.000
_cell.angle_alpha   90.00
_cell.angle_beta   90.00
_cell.angle_gamma   90.00
#
_symmetry.space_group_name_H-M   'P 1'
#
loop_
_entity.id
_entity.type
_entity.pdbx_description
1 polymer ?
#
loop_
_entity_poly.entity_id
_entity_poly.type
_entity_poly.pdbx_seq_one_letter_code
_entity_poly.pdbx_strand_id
1 'polypeptide(L)'
;MRMNCLLAILAIATGLIVNAEEPSDGKIVIRPKNGTAPNVKSAPEVIPDKDGFFVIRPLRYGTPAATMPTPRQLDSDNGKGSKPVKPATGSSLDPVPVSDPKPVTDGTAPKPAANAKGDAEKGKVVLETWDVAYLKGQKIGYFHVIVREHDHDGKKYVYATKMFRMSVSRFGQPVEQWTEDATMETMEGTVLTVRMRYEVGKNQVLSITGKVDGKMLVVKGEGVAAAAESVPWPEGVLGVAKEATLFADRKPKPGESFDYSVYEGRLNQAIKTTVTAKAIETVALIQGEKPRKLLRLEAVMQELKDKQGRVVFKMPPGTIWCDPDTFEMVRMDQDMAALGGRITYMRTTKDVALRPATKLVEIFDAQSIVLARPVPNLHEAASAVYRITMESEAEPESAIPQDGRQITQNIDKAKKTFDLQVSAIRGIQKLAVPEKVPGPEYLSNSYFIDWQDDRVKAHAKAAVAGLPAGATPWQQAKAVETWVFRNMRGIEFSQAQATASEVAKTLNGDCTEFGVLAAGMCRALGISSRTVYGLVYATDRSGKAFLAYHMWYEVYAEGQWLALDGTRGQGSIGPGHIKITDTSWDNEKSLAPVLPLIRVLMAKPAVEIVKVNER
;
A
#
# COMPACT_ATOMS: atom_id res chain seq x y z
N MET A 1 23.29 -3.06 -1.46
CA MET A 1 23.23 -1.76 -2.14
C MET A 1 21.83 -1.32 -2.55
N ARG A 2 21.03 -2.10 -3.25
CA ARG A 2 19.67 -1.69 -3.65
C ARG A 2 18.58 -2.46 -2.94
N MET A 3 18.96 -3.47 -2.20
CA MET A 3 18.02 -4.37 -1.53
C MET A 3 17.12 -3.64 -0.53
N ASN A 4 17.63 -2.62 0.15
CA ASN A 4 16.83 -1.83 1.09
C ASN A 4 15.87 -0.86 0.42
N CYS A 5 16.16 -0.37 -0.80
CA CYS A 5 15.16 0.37 -1.58
C CYS A 5 14.02 -0.50 -2.09
N LEU A 6 14.15 -1.83 -2.04
CA LEU A 6 13.09 -2.77 -2.39
C LEU A 6 11.95 -2.79 -1.37
N LEU A 7 12.20 -2.41 -0.12
CA LEU A 7 11.14 -2.12 0.85
C LEU A 7 10.28 -0.92 0.41
N ALA A 8 10.83 0.02 -0.37
CA ALA A 8 10.06 1.09 -0.98
C ALA A 8 9.04 0.59 -2.02
N ILE A 9 9.43 -0.39 -2.83
CA ILE A 9 8.56 -1.01 -3.84
C ILE A 9 7.37 -1.73 -3.19
N LEU A 10 7.57 -2.22 -1.97
CA LEU A 10 6.56 -2.95 -1.22
C LEU A 10 5.40 -2.07 -0.75
N ALA A 11 5.58 -0.77 -0.59
CA ALA A 11 4.49 0.11 -0.19
C ALA A 11 3.50 0.43 -1.32
N ILE A 12 3.90 0.30 -2.59
CA ILE A 12 2.92 0.25 -3.70
C ILE A 12 2.05 -1.01 -3.59
N ALA A 13 2.62 -2.10 -3.07
CA ALA A 13 1.85 -3.32 -2.82
C ALA A 13 0.83 -3.16 -1.70
N THR A 14 0.99 -2.21 -0.79
CA THR A 14 0.11 -2.01 0.37
C THR A 14 -0.96 -0.92 0.19
N GLY A 15 -0.75 0.02 -0.75
CA GLY A 15 -1.80 0.93 -1.20
C GLY A 15 -2.79 0.27 -2.17
N LEU A 16 -3.00 -1.02 -2.07
CA LEU A 16 -3.49 -1.90 -3.09
C LEU A 16 -4.72 -2.62 -2.67
N ILE A 17 -5.89 -2.07 -2.96
CA ILE A 17 -7.05 -2.84 -2.64
C ILE A 17 -8.20 -2.65 -3.62
N VAL A 18 -8.78 -3.78 -3.97
CA VAL A 18 -9.80 -3.95 -4.98
C VAL A 18 -11.17 -3.68 -4.40
N ASN A 19 -11.93 -2.85 -5.07
CA ASN A 19 -13.38 -2.99 -5.07
C ASN A 19 -13.77 -3.83 -6.27
N ALA A 20 -13.99 -5.10 -6.05
CA ALA A 20 -14.50 -6.02 -7.07
C ALA A 20 -16.03 -6.11 -7.09
N GLU A 21 -16.73 -5.33 -6.25
CA GLU A 21 -18.19 -5.30 -6.22
C GLU A 21 -18.74 -3.88 -6.21
N GLU A 22 -19.82 -3.72 -6.92
CA GLU A 22 -20.53 -2.49 -7.18
C GLU A 22 -21.45 -2.05 -6.06
N PRO A 23 -21.70 -0.73 -5.92
CA PRO A 23 -22.90 -0.23 -5.25
C PRO A 23 -24.17 -0.77 -5.94
N SER A 24 -25.23 -0.98 -5.20
CA SER A 24 -26.49 -1.56 -5.65
C SER A 24 -27.20 -0.83 -6.83
N ASP A 25 -26.72 0.34 -7.21
CA ASP A 25 -27.26 1.15 -8.33
C ASP A 25 -26.44 1.03 -9.61
N GLY A 26 -25.36 0.28 -9.55
CA GLY A 26 -24.74 -0.25 -10.75
C GLY A 26 -24.05 0.72 -11.69
N LYS A 27 -23.48 1.83 -11.25
CA LYS A 27 -22.74 2.72 -12.16
C LYS A 27 -21.42 3.17 -11.58
N ILE A 28 -20.31 2.74 -12.18
CA ILE A 28 -19.00 3.35 -12.00
C ILE A 28 -18.83 4.42 -13.08
N VAL A 29 -18.72 5.68 -12.67
CA VAL A 29 -18.46 6.79 -13.57
C VAL A 29 -16.97 7.09 -13.57
N ILE A 30 -16.26 6.74 -14.64
CA ILE A 30 -14.87 7.13 -14.88
C ILE A 30 -14.89 8.44 -15.68
N ARG A 31 -14.39 9.52 -15.10
CA ARG A 31 -14.17 10.78 -15.81
C ARG A 31 -12.77 10.79 -16.43
N PRO A 32 -12.61 10.81 -17.76
CA PRO A 32 -11.31 10.99 -18.36
C PRO A 32 -10.81 12.42 -18.16
N LYS A 33 -9.59 12.57 -17.71
CA LYS A 33 -8.83 13.80 -17.94
C LYS A 33 -8.29 13.72 -19.37
N ASN A 34 -8.93 14.47 -20.28
CA ASN A 34 -8.48 14.82 -21.63
C ASN A 34 -7.61 13.78 -22.38
N GLY A 35 -8.18 13.19 -23.42
CA GLY A 35 -7.42 12.42 -24.40
C GLY A 35 -8.19 11.23 -24.98
N THR A 36 -8.12 11.09 -26.29
CA THR A 36 -8.69 10.04 -27.13
C THR A 36 -8.56 8.63 -26.56
N ALA A 37 -9.65 7.87 -26.56
CA ALA A 37 -9.71 6.48 -26.13
C ALA A 37 -8.71 5.59 -26.92
N PRO A 38 -7.97 4.70 -26.24
CA PRO A 38 -7.13 3.74 -26.93
C PRO A 38 -7.98 2.67 -27.59
N ASN A 39 -7.64 2.35 -28.83
CA ASN A 39 -8.26 1.32 -29.63
C ASN A 39 -7.76 -0.07 -29.15
N VAL A 40 -8.45 -0.74 -28.24
CA VAL A 40 -8.11 -2.06 -27.72
C VAL A 40 -9.22 -3.04 -28.07
N LYS A 41 -8.93 -3.95 -28.98
CA LYS A 41 -9.79 -5.12 -29.25
C LYS A 41 -9.70 -6.06 -28.03
N SER A 42 -10.76 -6.10 -27.22
CA SER A 42 -11.00 -6.91 -26.01
C SER A 42 -11.05 -6.17 -24.66
N ALA A 43 -11.37 -4.89 -24.66
CA ALA A 43 -11.74 -4.18 -23.44
C ALA A 43 -13.25 -4.34 -23.15
N PRO A 44 -13.70 -4.24 -21.88
CA PRO A 44 -15.11 -4.22 -21.54
C PRO A 44 -15.82 -3.11 -22.31
N GLU A 45 -17.04 -3.37 -22.74
CA GLU A 45 -17.82 -2.45 -23.56
C GLU A 45 -18.11 -1.17 -22.75
N VAL A 46 -17.41 -0.09 -23.12
CA VAL A 46 -17.53 1.22 -22.51
C VAL A 46 -18.47 2.04 -23.41
N ILE A 47 -19.66 2.34 -22.93
CA ILE A 47 -20.66 3.09 -23.71
C ILE A 47 -20.71 4.52 -23.18
N PRO A 48 -20.52 5.55 -24.02
CA PRO A 48 -20.72 6.94 -23.60
C PRO A 48 -22.21 7.20 -23.34
N ASP A 49 -22.50 7.90 -22.25
CA ASP A 49 -23.84 8.43 -22.02
C ASP A 49 -24.10 9.70 -22.86
N LYS A 50 -25.31 10.23 -22.76
CA LYS A 50 -25.73 11.42 -23.49
C LYS A 50 -24.92 12.71 -23.19
N ASP A 51 -24.12 12.68 -22.10
CA ASP A 51 -23.31 13.81 -21.65
C ASP A 51 -21.79 13.56 -21.92
N GLY A 52 -21.47 12.48 -22.68
CA GLY A 52 -20.09 12.14 -23.08
C GLY A 52 -19.25 11.44 -22.02
N PHE A 53 -19.87 10.94 -20.95
CA PHE A 53 -19.17 10.14 -19.92
C PHE A 53 -19.23 8.65 -20.26
N PHE A 54 -18.15 7.93 -19.97
CA PHE A 54 -18.11 6.48 -20.16
C PHE A 54 -18.68 5.78 -18.94
N VAL A 55 -19.72 4.97 -19.15
CA VAL A 55 -20.39 4.19 -18.10
C VAL A 55 -20.05 2.72 -18.27
N ILE A 56 -19.41 2.12 -17.27
CA ILE A 56 -19.18 0.67 -17.22
C ILE A 56 -20.42 0.06 -16.55
N ARG A 57 -21.21 -0.72 -17.29
CA ARG A 57 -22.37 -1.42 -16.71
C ARG A 57 -21.94 -2.66 -15.95
N PRO A 58 -22.34 -2.80 -14.68
CA PRO A 58 -22.16 -4.03 -13.91
C PRO A 58 -23.09 -5.15 -14.38
N LEU A 59 -22.65 -6.38 -14.15
CA LEU A 59 -23.48 -7.57 -14.32
C LEU A 59 -24.53 -7.64 -13.20
N ARG A 60 -25.81 -7.64 -13.58
CA ARG A 60 -26.89 -7.91 -12.62
C ARG A 60 -26.84 -9.37 -12.21
N TYR A 61 -26.51 -9.65 -10.97
CA TYR A 61 -26.87 -10.92 -10.36
C TYR A 61 -28.34 -10.87 -9.98
N GLY A 62 -29.12 -11.82 -10.49
CA GLY A 62 -30.52 -11.97 -10.14
C GLY A 62 -30.66 -12.33 -8.65
N THR A 63 -31.16 -11.41 -7.86
CA THR A 63 -31.69 -11.71 -6.53
C THR A 63 -33.04 -12.39 -6.67
N PRO A 64 -33.33 -13.49 -5.94
CA PRO A 64 -34.69 -14.00 -5.81
C PRO A 64 -35.51 -12.92 -5.09
N ALA A 65 -36.65 -12.56 -5.68
CA ALA A 65 -37.59 -11.58 -5.14
C ALA A 65 -38.12 -12.05 -3.77
N ALA A 66 -37.60 -11.45 -2.70
CA ALA A 66 -38.28 -11.47 -1.41
C ALA A 66 -39.36 -10.39 -1.45
N THR A 67 -40.60 -10.79 -1.53
CA THR A 67 -41.78 -9.92 -1.41
C THR A 67 -41.82 -9.27 -0.04
N MET A 68 -41.54 -7.97 0.00
CA MET A 68 -41.84 -7.17 1.18
C MET A 68 -43.32 -6.81 1.21
N PRO A 69 -43.98 -6.83 2.37
CA PRO A 69 -45.38 -6.41 2.50
C PRO A 69 -45.48 -4.87 2.34
N THR A 70 -46.43 -4.46 1.55
CA THR A 70 -46.84 -3.09 1.31
C THR A 70 -47.25 -2.39 2.61
N PRO A 71 -46.83 -1.14 2.86
CA PRO A 71 -47.36 -0.34 3.95
C PRO A 71 -48.81 0.11 3.60
N ARG A 72 -49.72 -0.08 4.55
CA ARG A 72 -51.07 0.45 4.49
C ARG A 72 -51.06 1.98 4.36
N GLN A 73 -51.81 2.51 3.38
CA GLN A 73 -52.23 3.91 3.35
C GLN A 73 -53.08 4.24 4.57
N LEU A 74 -52.69 5.29 5.26
CA LEU A 74 -53.59 6.00 6.18
C LEU A 74 -54.04 7.27 5.48
N ASP A 75 -55.34 7.32 5.21
CA ASP A 75 -56.06 8.51 4.79
C ASP A 75 -55.99 9.56 5.90
N SER A 76 -55.70 10.80 5.53
CA SER A 76 -56.07 11.97 6.34
C SER A 76 -56.40 13.15 5.45
N ASP A 77 -57.58 13.56 5.63
CA ASP A 77 -58.30 14.67 5.03
C ASP A 77 -57.83 16.07 5.54
N ASN A 78 -58.23 17.09 4.75
CA ASN A 78 -58.28 18.54 5.07
C ASN A 78 -56.95 19.36 5.05
N GLY A 79 -56.66 20.21 4.09
CA GLY A 79 -57.49 21.35 3.68
C GLY A 79 -56.75 22.66 3.91
N LYS A 80 -56.62 23.43 2.83
CA LYS A 80 -56.40 24.88 2.71
C LYS A 80 -55.05 25.37 2.16
N GLY A 81 -55.21 26.00 1.02
CA GLY A 81 -54.31 26.56 0.09
C GLY A 81 -53.37 27.70 0.57
N SER A 82 -52.35 27.87 -0.18
CA SER A 82 -51.70 29.15 -0.42
C SER A 82 -51.02 29.13 -1.80
N LYS A 83 -51.11 30.27 -2.48
CA LYS A 83 -50.79 30.54 -3.88
C LYS A 83 -49.29 30.41 -4.21
N PRO A 84 -48.95 30.16 -5.49
CA PRO A 84 -47.58 30.08 -5.94
C PRO A 84 -46.93 31.45 -6.11
N VAL A 85 -45.66 31.57 -5.67
CA VAL A 85 -44.80 32.73 -5.93
C VAL A 85 -44.04 32.49 -7.23
N LYS A 86 -44.10 33.47 -8.15
CA LYS A 86 -43.35 33.50 -9.43
C LYS A 86 -41.84 33.58 -9.20
N PRO A 87 -41.01 32.95 -10.04
CA PRO A 87 -39.58 33.16 -10.02
C PRO A 87 -39.20 34.49 -10.69
N ALA A 88 -38.25 35.19 -10.09
CA ALA A 88 -37.65 36.41 -10.63
C ALA A 88 -36.66 36.06 -11.74
N THR A 89 -36.78 36.77 -12.85
CA THR A 89 -35.90 36.72 -14.02
C THR A 89 -34.64 37.57 -13.80
N GLY A 90 -33.47 37.02 -14.26
CA GLY A 90 -32.47 37.83 -14.91
C GLY A 90 -31.21 38.13 -14.13
N SER A 91 -30.11 37.50 -14.53
CA SER A 91 -28.95 38.24 -15.09
C SER A 91 -28.01 37.25 -15.77
N SER A 92 -27.80 37.48 -17.05
CA SER A 92 -26.81 36.86 -17.90
C SER A 92 -25.42 37.26 -17.43
N LEU A 93 -24.54 36.29 -17.18
CA LEU A 93 -23.11 36.49 -17.15
C LEU A 93 -22.51 35.78 -18.36
N ASP A 94 -21.84 36.56 -19.22
CA ASP A 94 -21.15 36.11 -20.42
C ASP A 94 -20.03 35.10 -20.05
N PRO A 95 -19.77 34.10 -20.91
CA PRO A 95 -18.72 33.14 -20.67
C PRO A 95 -17.36 33.79 -20.90
N VAL A 96 -16.49 33.71 -19.88
CA VAL A 96 -15.06 34.04 -19.99
C VAL A 96 -14.40 33.01 -20.92
N PRO A 97 -13.61 33.42 -21.92
CA PRO A 97 -12.97 32.49 -22.83
C PRO A 97 -11.92 31.65 -22.09
N VAL A 98 -12.11 30.34 -22.12
CA VAL A 98 -11.13 29.36 -21.62
C VAL A 98 -10.01 29.30 -22.66
N SER A 99 -8.84 29.78 -22.30
CA SER A 99 -7.62 29.59 -23.08
C SER A 99 -7.22 28.11 -23.07
N ASP A 100 -6.90 27.58 -24.26
CA ASP A 100 -6.40 26.21 -24.46
C ASP A 100 -5.25 25.87 -23.52
N PRO A 101 -5.25 24.70 -22.85
CA PRO A 101 -4.11 24.26 -22.06
C PRO A 101 -2.98 23.88 -23.00
N LYS A 102 -1.84 24.55 -22.82
CA LYS A 102 -0.56 24.16 -23.46
C LYS A 102 -0.24 22.71 -23.14
N PRO A 103 0.39 21.96 -24.06
CA PRO A 103 0.80 20.59 -23.80
C PRO A 103 1.75 20.56 -22.60
N VAL A 104 1.49 19.63 -21.67
CA VAL A 104 2.37 19.39 -20.52
C VAL A 104 3.65 18.73 -21.04
N THR A 105 4.59 19.57 -21.39
CA THR A 105 5.99 19.20 -21.55
C THR A 105 6.65 19.33 -20.19
N ASP A 106 7.38 18.31 -19.79
CA ASP A 106 8.29 18.25 -18.65
C ASP A 106 7.65 17.99 -17.27
N GLY A 107 7.72 16.70 -16.90
CA GLY A 107 7.64 16.27 -15.52
C GLY A 107 8.84 16.76 -14.71
N THR A 108 8.84 18.04 -14.34
CA THR A 108 9.73 18.54 -13.31
C THR A 108 9.38 17.85 -12.00
N ALA A 109 10.35 17.12 -11.43
CA ALA A 109 10.28 16.58 -10.10
C ALA A 109 9.75 17.64 -9.10
N PRO A 110 8.89 17.26 -8.14
CA PRO A 110 8.40 18.22 -7.15
C PRO A 110 9.59 18.92 -6.50
N LYS A 111 9.55 20.26 -6.43
CA LYS A 111 10.59 21.05 -5.78
C LYS A 111 10.72 20.62 -4.32
N PRO A 112 11.91 20.23 -3.83
CA PRO A 112 12.13 20.01 -2.42
C PRO A 112 11.83 21.28 -1.61
N ALA A 113 11.40 21.10 -0.37
CA ALA A 113 11.15 22.20 0.56
C ALA A 113 12.36 23.14 0.66
N ALA A 114 12.12 24.45 0.63
CA ALA A 114 13.08 25.50 0.32
C ALA A 114 14.31 25.64 1.27
N ASN A 115 14.35 25.01 2.44
CA ASN A 115 15.34 25.31 3.48
C ASN A 115 16.45 24.26 3.68
N ALA A 116 16.45 23.14 2.93
CA ALA A 116 17.54 22.15 2.97
C ALA A 116 18.31 22.04 1.64
N LYS A 117 17.91 22.79 0.61
CA LYS A 117 18.46 22.71 -0.75
C LYS A 117 19.78 23.46 -0.97
N GLY A 118 20.08 24.46 -0.19
CA GLY A 118 21.15 25.42 -0.52
C GLY A 118 22.56 24.83 -0.50
N ASP A 119 22.85 23.93 0.41
CA ASP A 119 24.22 23.45 0.64
C ASP A 119 24.49 22.04 0.07
N ALA A 120 23.51 21.16 0.04
CA ALA A 120 23.65 19.80 -0.50
C ALA A 120 23.97 19.76 -2.01
N GLU A 121 23.58 20.78 -2.78
CA GLU A 121 23.81 20.85 -4.24
C GLU A 121 25.17 21.48 -4.63
N LYS A 122 25.89 22.12 -3.71
CA LYS A 122 27.09 22.92 -4.00
C LYS A 122 28.41 22.16 -3.99
N GLY A 123 28.47 20.92 -3.51
CA GLY A 123 29.71 20.15 -3.41
C GLY A 123 30.23 19.60 -4.73
N LYS A 124 31.52 19.24 -4.76
CA LYS A 124 32.17 18.58 -5.92
C LYS A 124 31.63 17.16 -6.06
N VAL A 125 31.03 16.83 -7.20
CA VAL A 125 30.59 15.45 -7.50
C VAL A 125 31.80 14.54 -7.62
N VAL A 126 31.85 13.49 -6.80
CA VAL A 126 32.91 12.47 -6.81
C VAL A 126 32.43 11.11 -7.29
N LEU A 127 31.12 10.83 -7.20
CA LEU A 127 30.50 9.65 -7.77
C LEU A 127 29.08 10.00 -8.23
N GLU A 128 28.71 9.59 -9.42
CA GLU A 128 27.34 9.65 -9.91
C GLU A 128 27.00 8.38 -10.69
N THR A 129 25.92 7.70 -10.33
CA THR A 129 25.52 6.48 -11.03
C THR A 129 24.03 6.46 -11.31
N TRP A 130 23.68 5.93 -12.47
CA TRP A 130 22.31 5.77 -12.95
C TRP A 130 22.04 4.31 -13.27
N ASP A 131 20.88 3.81 -12.85
CA ASP A 131 20.44 2.47 -13.16
C ASP A 131 18.97 2.50 -13.56
N VAL A 132 18.63 1.75 -14.60
CA VAL A 132 17.26 1.56 -15.03
C VAL A 132 16.68 0.33 -14.34
N ALA A 133 15.40 0.39 -13.95
CA ALA A 133 14.65 -0.72 -13.37
C ALA A 133 13.66 -1.27 -14.39
N TYR A 134 13.67 -2.59 -14.58
CA TYR A 134 12.76 -3.33 -15.44
C TYR A 134 11.94 -4.33 -14.65
N LEU A 135 10.67 -4.48 -15.01
CA LEU A 135 9.78 -5.56 -14.55
C LEU A 135 9.14 -6.20 -15.79
N LYS A 136 9.23 -7.52 -15.92
CA LYS A 136 8.73 -8.24 -17.12
C LYS A 136 9.27 -7.66 -18.44
N GLY A 137 10.53 -7.21 -18.44
CA GLY A 137 11.17 -6.60 -19.61
C GLY A 137 10.71 -5.17 -19.95
N GLN A 138 9.77 -4.60 -19.20
CA GLN A 138 9.33 -3.22 -19.38
C GLN A 138 9.99 -2.31 -18.33
N LYS A 139 10.41 -1.13 -18.75
CA LYS A 139 10.96 -0.13 -17.83
C LYS A 139 9.87 0.33 -16.85
N ILE A 140 10.18 0.28 -15.55
CA ILE A 140 9.31 0.76 -14.49
C ILE A 140 9.88 1.96 -13.74
N GLY A 141 11.17 2.28 -13.93
CA GLY A 141 11.78 3.38 -13.20
C GLY A 141 13.29 3.43 -13.30
N TYR A 142 13.89 4.14 -12.36
CA TYR A 142 15.35 4.29 -12.29
C TYR A 142 15.85 4.53 -10.86
N PHE A 143 17.12 4.19 -10.65
CA PHE A 143 17.92 4.62 -9.50
C PHE A 143 18.92 5.68 -9.89
N HIS A 144 19.13 6.63 -9.01
CA HIS A 144 20.19 7.64 -9.11
C HIS A 144 20.91 7.73 -7.77
N VAL A 145 22.22 7.56 -7.78
CA VAL A 145 23.09 7.80 -6.62
C VAL A 145 24.06 8.90 -6.99
N ILE A 146 24.17 9.89 -6.13
CA ILE A 146 25.12 10.98 -6.29
C ILE A 146 25.83 11.23 -4.97
N VAL A 147 27.17 11.31 -5.02
CA VAL A 147 28.05 11.57 -3.89
C VAL A 147 28.84 12.84 -4.15
N ARG A 148 28.81 13.76 -3.18
CA ARG A 148 29.48 15.06 -3.29
C ARG A 148 30.40 15.29 -2.10
N GLU A 149 31.60 15.80 -2.36
CA GLU A 149 32.48 16.33 -1.32
C GLU A 149 32.10 17.77 -1.00
N HIS A 150 32.08 18.10 0.28
CA HIS A 150 31.85 19.42 0.83
C HIS A 150 33.00 19.80 1.75
N ASP A 151 33.39 21.06 1.73
CA ASP A 151 34.25 21.67 2.73
C ASP A 151 33.40 22.60 3.60
N HIS A 152 33.44 22.38 4.91
CA HIS A 152 32.78 23.23 5.89
C HIS A 152 33.74 23.49 7.05
N ASP A 153 34.11 24.72 7.24
CA ASP A 153 35.08 25.15 8.27
C ASP A 153 36.42 24.40 8.22
N GLY A 154 36.95 24.15 7.00
CA GLY A 154 38.21 23.46 6.77
C GLY A 154 38.15 21.93 7.02
N LYS A 155 36.97 21.39 7.29
CA LYS A 155 36.74 19.94 7.39
C LYS A 155 35.98 19.45 6.16
N LYS A 156 36.43 18.32 5.61
CA LYS A 156 35.76 17.69 4.47
C LYS A 156 34.74 16.68 4.95
N TYR A 157 33.58 16.69 4.29
CA TYR A 157 32.46 15.79 4.49
C TYR A 157 32.00 15.26 3.14
N VAL A 158 31.29 14.14 3.19
CA VAL A 158 30.61 13.57 2.03
C VAL A 158 29.11 13.66 2.26
N TYR A 159 28.41 14.27 1.32
CA TYR A 159 26.96 14.23 1.25
C TYR A 159 26.54 13.32 0.09
N ALA A 160 25.78 12.28 0.40
CA ALA A 160 25.35 11.31 -0.57
C ALA A 160 23.83 11.15 -0.57
N THR A 161 23.26 11.05 -1.77
CA THR A 161 21.83 10.84 -1.98
C THR A 161 21.62 9.62 -2.88
N LYS A 162 20.68 8.79 -2.50
CA LYS A 162 20.19 7.64 -3.25
C LYS A 162 18.71 7.84 -3.50
N MET A 163 18.31 7.94 -4.77
CA MET A 163 16.94 8.17 -5.19
C MET A 163 16.43 6.98 -6.00
N PHE A 164 15.21 6.57 -5.75
CA PHE A 164 14.48 5.63 -6.59
C PHE A 164 13.15 6.22 -7.02
N ARG A 165 12.88 6.21 -8.31
CA ARG A 165 11.58 6.58 -8.87
C ARG A 165 11.02 5.40 -9.65
N MET A 166 9.76 5.08 -9.42
CA MET A 166 9.06 4.00 -10.09
C MET A 166 7.66 4.45 -10.53
N SER A 167 7.22 3.95 -11.69
CA SER A 167 5.86 4.15 -12.20
C SER A 167 5.34 2.82 -12.72
N VAL A 168 4.17 2.42 -12.25
CA VAL A 168 3.44 1.20 -12.66
C VAL A 168 1.99 1.54 -12.92
N SER A 169 1.23 0.61 -13.48
CA SER A 169 -0.21 0.74 -13.66
C SER A 169 -0.95 -0.14 -12.67
N ARG A 170 -2.08 0.35 -12.19
CA ARG A 170 -3.00 -0.37 -11.35
C ARG A 170 -4.42 -0.06 -11.78
N PHE A 171 -5.16 -1.07 -12.23
CA PHE A 171 -6.47 -0.89 -12.89
C PHE A 171 -6.44 0.16 -14.00
N GLY A 172 -5.36 0.18 -14.80
CA GLY A 172 -5.16 1.15 -15.86
C GLY A 172 -4.79 2.56 -15.39
N GLN A 173 -4.73 2.83 -14.09
CA GLN A 173 -4.31 4.12 -13.54
C GLN A 173 -2.82 4.11 -13.17
N PRO A 174 -2.06 5.18 -13.50
CA PRO A 174 -0.65 5.26 -13.13
C PRO A 174 -0.49 5.47 -11.62
N VAL A 175 0.41 4.71 -11.03
CA VAL A 175 0.88 4.88 -9.66
C VAL A 175 2.36 5.19 -9.70
N GLU A 176 2.73 6.34 -9.16
CA GLU A 176 4.12 6.77 -9.04
C GLU A 176 4.60 6.65 -7.61
N GLN A 177 5.83 6.22 -7.46
CA GLN A 177 6.54 6.18 -6.18
C GLN A 177 7.86 6.88 -6.30
N TRP A 178 8.21 7.62 -5.27
CA TRP A 178 9.49 8.27 -5.11
C TRP A 178 10.08 8.02 -3.72
N THR A 179 11.36 7.69 -3.67
CA THR A 179 12.11 7.51 -2.43
C THR A 179 13.43 8.22 -2.53
N GLU A 180 13.81 8.91 -1.46
CA GLU A 180 15.13 9.53 -1.31
C GLU A 180 15.71 9.14 0.06
N ASP A 181 16.89 8.52 0.04
CA ASP A 181 17.73 8.32 1.21
C ASP A 181 18.96 9.20 1.05
N ALA A 182 19.31 9.98 2.06
CA ALA A 182 20.51 10.82 2.06
C ALA A 182 21.26 10.69 3.38
N THR A 183 22.59 10.75 3.28
CA THR A 183 23.49 10.75 4.44
C THR A 183 24.54 11.84 4.32
N MET A 184 24.93 12.41 5.47
CA MET A 184 26.18 13.14 5.61
C MET A 184 27.16 12.26 6.37
N GLU A 185 28.35 12.07 5.80
CA GLU A 185 29.39 11.17 6.30
C GLU A 185 30.72 11.91 6.43
N THR A 186 31.59 11.46 7.33
CA THR A 186 32.98 11.87 7.31
C THR A 186 33.70 11.24 6.10
N MET A 187 34.91 11.68 5.78
CA MET A 187 35.70 11.10 4.69
C MET A 187 36.01 9.60 4.93
N GLU A 188 36.07 9.17 6.18
CA GLU A 188 36.26 7.78 6.58
C GLU A 188 34.98 6.93 6.48
N GLY A 189 33.82 7.60 6.29
CA GLY A 189 32.51 6.95 6.10
C GLY A 189 31.69 6.80 7.39
N THR A 190 32.03 7.54 8.45
CA THR A 190 31.18 7.62 9.64
C THR A 190 29.95 8.48 9.33
N VAL A 191 28.77 7.91 9.52
CA VAL A 191 27.50 8.63 9.31
C VAL A 191 27.28 9.65 10.43
N LEU A 192 26.98 10.87 10.05
CA LEU A 192 26.67 11.99 10.96
C LEU A 192 25.16 12.26 10.99
N THR A 193 24.54 12.29 9.81
CA THR A 193 23.10 12.52 9.70
C THR A 193 22.48 11.61 8.65
N VAL A 194 21.20 11.33 8.82
CA VAL A 194 20.38 10.63 7.85
C VAL A 194 19.16 11.47 7.50
N ARG A 195 18.70 11.35 6.24
CA ARG A 195 17.40 11.86 5.82
C ARG A 195 16.77 10.81 4.91
N MET A 196 15.48 10.56 5.11
CA MET A 196 14.71 9.72 4.23
C MET A 196 13.38 10.39 3.93
N ARG A 197 12.94 10.30 2.68
CA ARG A 197 11.61 10.71 2.22
C ARG A 197 11.03 9.63 1.33
N TYR A 198 9.75 9.38 1.54
CA TYR A 198 8.99 8.40 0.81
C TYR A 198 7.63 8.98 0.44
N GLU A 199 7.29 8.92 -0.84
CA GLU A 199 6.06 9.45 -1.40
C GLU A 199 5.44 8.43 -2.36
N VAL A 200 4.11 8.34 -2.35
CA VAL A 200 3.33 7.57 -3.32
C VAL A 200 2.20 8.43 -3.84
N GLY A 201 2.09 8.52 -5.17
CA GLY A 201 1.14 9.43 -5.79
C GLY A 201 1.49 10.89 -5.51
N LYS A 202 0.53 11.64 -4.98
CA LYS A 202 0.71 13.06 -4.61
C LYS A 202 0.93 13.27 -3.10
N ASN A 203 0.88 12.21 -2.32
CA ASN A 203 0.91 12.27 -0.87
C ASN A 203 2.30 11.92 -0.34
N GLN A 204 2.82 12.75 0.54
CA GLN A 204 3.99 12.41 1.32
C GLN A 204 3.55 11.45 2.43
N VAL A 205 4.00 10.21 2.36
CA VAL A 205 3.63 9.18 3.33
C VAL A 205 4.53 9.22 4.56
N LEU A 206 5.82 9.51 4.37
CA LEU A 206 6.82 9.38 5.42
C LEU A 206 8.04 10.26 5.16
N SER A 207 8.50 10.97 6.19
CA SER A 207 9.78 11.68 6.19
C SER A 207 10.49 11.45 7.53
N ILE A 208 11.79 11.19 7.47
CA ILE A 208 12.65 11.06 8.65
C ILE A 208 13.91 11.89 8.44
N THR A 209 14.28 12.64 9.47
CA THR A 209 15.59 13.24 9.61
C THR A 209 16.20 12.75 10.92
N GLY A 210 17.50 12.45 10.92
CA GLY A 210 18.16 11.96 12.13
C GLY A 210 19.61 12.42 12.22
N LYS A 211 20.08 12.56 13.46
CA LYS A 211 21.49 12.82 13.80
C LYS A 211 22.02 11.66 14.63
N VAL A 212 23.19 11.15 14.25
CA VAL A 212 23.89 10.14 15.04
C VAL A 212 24.55 10.84 16.23
N ASP A 213 24.22 10.37 17.44
CA ASP A 213 24.78 10.84 18.69
C ASP A 213 25.23 9.62 19.51
N GLY A 214 26.50 9.35 19.51
CA GLY A 214 27.08 8.16 20.12
C GLY A 214 26.51 6.87 19.52
N LYS A 215 25.81 6.09 20.35
CA LYS A 215 25.18 4.82 19.96
C LYS A 215 23.69 4.94 19.63
N MET A 216 23.20 6.15 19.43
CA MET A 216 21.80 6.42 19.11
C MET A 216 21.68 7.25 17.85
N LEU A 217 20.65 6.98 17.07
CA LEU A 217 20.14 7.88 16.06
C LEU A 217 18.99 8.68 16.66
N VAL A 218 19.21 9.97 16.86
CA VAL A 218 18.17 10.90 17.35
C VAL A 218 17.32 11.29 16.15
N VAL A 219 16.05 10.90 16.15
CA VAL A 219 15.15 10.98 15.01
C VAL A 219 14.10 12.06 15.19
N LYS A 220 13.76 12.74 14.08
CA LYS A 220 12.56 13.55 13.90
C LYS A 220 11.83 13.03 12.67
N GLY A 221 10.58 12.60 12.84
CA GLY A 221 9.73 12.11 11.78
C GLY A 221 8.58 13.04 11.43
N GLU A 222 8.03 12.86 10.24
CA GLU A 222 6.82 13.51 9.73
C GLU A 222 5.94 12.49 9.00
N GLY A 223 4.65 12.76 8.86
CA GLY A 223 3.71 11.82 8.26
C GLY A 223 3.49 10.61 9.17
N VAL A 224 3.51 9.41 8.60
CA VAL A 224 3.40 8.15 9.37
C VAL A 224 4.47 8.05 10.46
N ALA A 225 5.65 8.62 10.22
CA ALA A 225 6.76 8.60 11.16
C ALA A 225 6.72 9.76 12.18
N ALA A 226 5.64 10.54 12.27
CA ALA A 226 5.56 11.69 13.21
C ALA A 226 5.84 11.28 14.67
N ALA A 227 5.52 10.05 15.04
CA ALA A 227 5.84 9.46 16.35
C ALA A 227 7.17 8.69 16.38
N ALA A 228 8.03 8.80 15.35
CA ALA A 228 9.28 8.06 15.30
C ALA A 228 10.17 8.44 16.50
N GLU A 229 10.66 7.42 17.20
CA GLU A 229 11.55 7.55 18.33
C GLU A 229 13.01 7.36 17.91
N SER A 230 13.91 7.89 18.74
CA SER A 230 15.33 7.61 18.63
C SER A 230 15.60 6.11 18.76
N VAL A 231 16.47 5.57 17.89
CA VAL A 231 16.75 4.15 17.81
C VAL A 231 18.24 3.89 18.05
N PRO A 232 18.61 2.66 18.49
CA PRO A 232 20.01 2.26 18.57
C PRO A 232 20.70 2.40 17.21
N TRP A 233 21.93 2.93 17.24
CA TRP A 233 22.81 3.04 16.08
C TRP A 233 23.97 2.04 16.26
N PRO A 234 23.89 0.85 15.64
CA PRO A 234 24.95 -0.15 15.71
C PRO A 234 26.24 0.37 15.05
N GLU A 235 27.37 -0.09 15.55
CA GLU A 235 28.66 0.19 14.92
C GLU A 235 28.71 -0.41 13.50
N GLY A 236 29.33 0.31 12.57
CA GLY A 236 29.52 -0.15 11.20
C GLY A 236 28.29 -0.01 10.30
N VAL A 237 27.23 0.72 10.72
CA VAL A 237 26.13 1.08 9.83
C VAL A 237 26.66 2.01 8.74
N LEU A 238 26.50 1.60 7.48
CA LEU A 238 26.97 2.34 6.32
C LEU A 238 25.99 3.45 5.94
N GLY A 239 26.53 4.60 5.57
CA GLY A 239 25.81 5.62 4.86
C GLY A 239 25.74 5.34 3.37
N VAL A 240 25.03 6.21 2.64
CA VAL A 240 24.79 6.07 1.19
C VAL A 240 26.11 6.09 0.40
N ALA A 241 27.10 6.91 0.79
CA ALA A 241 28.38 6.99 0.09
C ALA A 241 29.18 5.69 0.25
N LYS A 242 29.33 5.18 1.48
CA LYS A 242 30.04 3.93 1.72
C LYS A 242 29.30 2.71 1.17
N GLU A 243 27.99 2.72 1.20
CA GLU A 243 27.20 1.67 0.53
C GLU A 243 27.45 1.66 -0.99
N ALA A 244 27.58 2.83 -1.60
CA ALA A 244 27.81 2.97 -3.05
C ALA A 244 29.16 2.41 -3.51
N THR A 245 30.20 2.48 -2.67
CA THR A 245 31.55 2.02 -3.00
C THR A 245 31.88 0.64 -2.36
N LEU A 246 30.94 0.04 -1.61
CA LEU A 246 31.19 -1.16 -0.77
C LEU A 246 31.94 -2.28 -1.49
N PHE A 247 31.54 -2.64 -2.71
CA PHE A 247 32.16 -3.75 -3.43
C PHE A 247 33.52 -3.37 -4.01
N ALA A 248 33.67 -2.13 -4.48
CA ALA A 248 34.95 -1.59 -4.98
C ALA A 248 35.99 -1.48 -3.85
N ASP A 249 35.56 -1.09 -2.64
CA ASP A 249 36.43 -1.00 -1.47
C ASP A 249 36.82 -2.40 -0.96
N ARG A 250 35.89 -3.34 -0.94
CA ARG A 250 36.08 -4.67 -0.35
C ARG A 250 36.71 -5.69 -1.28
N LYS A 251 36.46 -5.60 -2.58
CA LYS A 251 36.97 -6.50 -3.63
C LYS A 251 36.75 -7.98 -3.30
N PRO A 252 35.48 -8.42 -3.09
CA PRO A 252 35.18 -9.76 -2.60
C PRO A 252 35.65 -10.83 -3.59
N LYS A 253 36.27 -11.90 -3.06
CA LYS A 253 36.72 -13.04 -3.84
C LYS A 253 35.69 -14.15 -3.86
N PRO A 254 35.62 -14.98 -4.93
CA PRO A 254 34.75 -16.15 -4.95
C PRO A 254 34.88 -17.00 -3.69
N GLY A 255 33.74 -17.34 -3.04
CA GLY A 255 33.69 -18.07 -1.78
C GLY A 255 33.68 -17.19 -0.52
N GLU A 256 34.02 -15.91 -0.63
CA GLU A 256 34.00 -14.98 0.51
C GLU A 256 32.55 -14.54 0.86
N SER A 257 32.28 -14.46 2.16
CA SER A 257 31.02 -13.89 2.69
C SER A 257 31.30 -12.78 3.68
N PHE A 258 30.48 -11.76 3.69
CA PHE A 258 30.56 -10.66 4.63
C PHE A 258 29.20 -10.01 4.90
N ASP A 259 29.10 -9.37 6.05
CA ASP A 259 27.91 -8.64 6.46
C ASP A 259 28.12 -7.13 6.30
N TYR A 260 27.04 -6.42 6.03
CA TYR A 260 26.95 -4.97 6.20
C TYR A 260 25.56 -4.57 6.69
N SER A 261 25.45 -3.40 7.29
CA SER A 261 24.17 -2.85 7.75
C SER A 261 23.98 -1.45 7.20
N VAL A 262 22.73 -1.11 6.88
CA VAL A 262 22.31 0.25 6.52
C VAL A 262 21.05 0.61 7.29
N TYR A 263 20.83 1.90 7.50
CA TYR A 263 19.59 2.37 8.11
C TYR A 263 18.44 2.35 7.10
N GLU A 264 17.32 1.75 7.51
CA GLU A 264 16.08 1.70 6.74
C GLU A 264 15.03 2.58 7.41
N GLY A 265 14.89 3.80 6.93
CA GLY A 265 14.04 4.81 7.56
C GLY A 265 12.54 4.46 7.55
N ARG A 266 12.06 3.69 6.55
CA ARG A 266 10.65 3.25 6.50
C ARG A 266 10.30 2.28 7.63
N LEU A 267 11.29 1.63 8.19
CA LEU A 267 11.17 0.74 9.35
C LEU A 267 11.77 1.32 10.63
N ASN A 268 12.42 2.49 10.51
CA ASN A 268 13.14 3.15 11.59
C ASN A 268 14.12 2.22 12.32
N GLN A 269 14.92 1.46 11.57
CA GLN A 269 15.91 0.53 12.13
C GLN A 269 17.08 0.24 11.19
N ALA A 270 18.20 -0.22 11.74
CA ALA A 270 19.30 -0.74 10.95
C ALA A 270 18.99 -2.16 10.45
N ILE A 271 19.24 -2.42 9.18
CA ILE A 271 18.99 -3.71 8.50
C ILE A 271 20.31 -4.30 8.07
N LYS A 272 20.55 -5.55 8.50
CA LYS A 272 21.74 -6.32 8.13
C LYS A 272 21.50 -7.10 6.83
N THR A 273 22.52 -7.13 5.98
CA THR A 273 22.56 -7.91 4.75
C THR A 273 23.86 -8.72 4.71
N THR A 274 23.73 -10.01 4.46
CA THR A 274 24.87 -10.90 4.19
C THR A 274 25.07 -11.02 2.69
N VAL A 275 26.30 -10.77 2.23
CA VAL A 275 26.71 -10.92 0.82
C VAL A 275 27.68 -12.07 0.71
N THR A 276 27.45 -12.97 -0.25
CA THR A 276 28.35 -14.09 -0.59
C THR A 276 28.79 -13.97 -2.04
N ALA A 277 30.08 -13.87 -2.27
CA ALA A 277 30.66 -13.92 -3.61
C ALA A 277 30.65 -15.39 -4.11
N LYS A 278 30.02 -15.63 -5.26
CA LYS A 278 29.88 -16.98 -5.84
C LYS A 278 31.00 -17.24 -6.85
N ALA A 279 30.73 -17.11 -8.12
CA ALA A 279 31.66 -17.39 -9.19
C ALA A 279 31.71 -16.26 -10.21
N ILE A 280 32.76 -16.23 -11.03
CA ILE A 280 32.78 -15.40 -12.24
C ILE A 280 32.04 -16.18 -13.33
N GLU A 281 30.98 -15.58 -13.85
CA GLU A 281 30.09 -16.16 -14.85
C GLU A 281 30.11 -15.33 -16.14
N THR A 282 29.80 -15.98 -17.28
CA THR A 282 29.56 -15.27 -18.54
C THR A 282 28.08 -14.95 -18.64
N VAL A 283 27.72 -13.67 -18.59
CA VAL A 283 26.33 -13.18 -18.53
C VAL A 283 26.03 -12.27 -19.72
N ALA A 284 24.93 -12.55 -20.41
CA ALA A 284 24.32 -11.63 -21.37
C ALA A 284 23.48 -10.61 -20.59
N LEU A 285 23.82 -9.34 -20.63
CA LEU A 285 23.14 -8.28 -19.90
C LEU A 285 21.84 -7.89 -20.58
N ILE A 286 21.90 -7.70 -21.90
CA ILE A 286 20.76 -7.35 -22.76
C ILE A 286 20.74 -8.32 -23.96
N GLN A 287 19.55 -8.61 -24.47
CA GLN A 287 19.41 -9.44 -25.66
C GLN A 287 20.13 -8.80 -26.84
N GLY A 288 21.09 -9.52 -27.43
CA GLY A 288 21.89 -9.06 -28.58
C GLY A 288 23.25 -8.43 -28.21
N GLU A 289 23.55 -8.17 -26.93
CA GLU A 289 24.89 -7.78 -26.51
C GLU A 289 25.82 -8.98 -26.33
N LYS A 290 27.13 -8.74 -26.51
CA LYS A 290 28.15 -9.77 -26.25
C LYS A 290 28.15 -10.11 -24.75
N PRO A 291 28.10 -11.39 -24.38
CA PRO A 291 28.22 -11.79 -22.98
C PRO A 291 29.53 -11.29 -22.35
N ARG A 292 29.46 -10.87 -21.09
CA ARG A 292 30.60 -10.39 -20.30
C ARG A 292 30.89 -11.32 -19.14
N LYS A 293 32.16 -11.45 -18.76
CA LYS A 293 32.54 -12.11 -17.51
C LYS A 293 32.21 -11.19 -16.34
N LEU A 294 31.39 -11.62 -15.41
CA LEU A 294 30.96 -10.86 -14.25
C LEU A 294 31.05 -11.71 -12.98
N LEU A 295 31.47 -11.10 -11.87
CA LEU A 295 31.42 -11.71 -10.56
C LEU A 295 29.98 -11.73 -10.04
N ARG A 296 29.43 -12.92 -9.78
CA ARG A 296 28.12 -13.06 -9.15
C ARG A 296 28.22 -12.99 -7.64
N LEU A 297 27.41 -12.14 -7.05
CA LEU A 297 27.20 -12.04 -5.62
C LEU A 297 25.74 -12.39 -5.29
N GLU A 298 25.53 -13.05 -4.16
CA GLU A 298 24.21 -13.30 -3.58
C GLU A 298 24.07 -12.48 -2.31
N ALA A 299 22.99 -11.73 -2.19
CA ALA A 299 22.71 -10.85 -1.07
C ALA A 299 21.43 -11.29 -0.35
N VAL A 300 21.54 -11.56 0.95
CA VAL A 300 20.44 -12.02 1.81
C VAL A 300 20.20 -11.00 2.92
N MET A 301 19.02 -10.37 2.92
CA MET A 301 18.60 -9.47 3.98
C MET A 301 18.16 -10.28 5.22
N GLN A 302 18.45 -9.79 6.41
CA GLN A 302 17.96 -10.39 7.64
C GLN A 302 16.43 -10.46 7.66
N GLU A 303 15.89 -11.51 8.29
CA GLU A 303 14.46 -11.63 8.54
C GLU A 303 14.02 -10.57 9.55
N LEU A 304 12.88 -9.93 9.27
CA LEU A 304 12.27 -8.99 10.19
C LEU A 304 11.30 -9.73 11.11
N LYS A 305 11.40 -9.45 12.41
CA LYS A 305 10.62 -10.12 13.45
C LYS A 305 9.83 -9.10 14.27
N ASP A 306 8.67 -9.52 14.75
CA ASP A 306 7.89 -8.75 15.72
C ASP A 306 8.47 -8.84 17.14
N LYS A 307 7.83 -8.15 18.09
CA LYS A 307 8.24 -8.15 19.49
C LYS A 307 8.17 -9.54 20.16
N GLN A 308 7.44 -10.49 19.57
CA GLN A 308 7.32 -11.87 20.01
C GLN A 308 8.32 -12.80 19.33
N GLY A 309 9.19 -12.28 18.45
CA GLY A 309 10.19 -13.04 17.71
C GLY A 309 9.65 -13.79 16.48
N ARG A 310 8.39 -13.59 16.10
CA ARG A 310 7.80 -14.20 14.91
C ARG A 310 8.27 -13.45 13.66
N VAL A 311 8.59 -14.19 12.60
CA VAL A 311 8.96 -13.59 11.31
C VAL A 311 7.75 -12.88 10.72
N VAL A 312 7.84 -11.56 10.54
CA VAL A 312 6.82 -10.73 9.91
C VAL A 312 7.14 -10.42 8.46
N PHE A 313 8.42 -10.54 8.09
CA PHE A 313 8.84 -10.33 6.71
C PHE A 313 10.19 -10.98 6.41
N LYS A 314 10.30 -11.55 5.20
CA LYS A 314 11.52 -12.11 4.63
C LYS A 314 11.64 -11.72 3.16
N MET A 315 12.79 -11.13 2.79
CA MET A 315 13.08 -10.82 1.40
C MET A 315 13.75 -12.03 0.72
N PRO A 316 13.32 -12.42 -0.48
CA PRO A 316 14.08 -13.39 -1.28
C PRO A 316 15.51 -12.90 -1.55
N PRO A 317 16.49 -13.82 -1.69
CA PRO A 317 17.84 -13.43 -2.02
C PRO A 317 17.93 -12.62 -3.30
N GLY A 318 18.71 -11.54 -3.28
CA GLY A 318 19.06 -10.77 -4.47
C GLY A 318 20.32 -11.31 -5.13
N THR A 319 20.37 -11.29 -6.47
CA THR A 319 21.57 -11.64 -7.23
C THR A 319 22.16 -10.38 -7.84
N ILE A 320 23.45 -10.16 -7.62
CA ILE A 320 24.17 -8.98 -8.09
C ILE A 320 25.32 -9.46 -8.97
N TRP A 321 25.54 -8.80 -10.08
CA TRP A 321 26.70 -9.02 -10.94
C TRP A 321 27.55 -7.74 -10.97
N CYS A 322 28.84 -7.93 -10.63
CA CYS A 322 29.83 -6.87 -10.65
C CYS A 322 30.87 -7.13 -11.74
N ASP A 323 31.40 -6.09 -12.28
CA ASP A 323 32.62 -6.15 -13.10
C ASP A 323 33.76 -6.71 -12.23
N PRO A 324 34.51 -7.74 -12.66
CA PRO A 324 35.52 -8.39 -11.82
C PRO A 324 36.77 -7.56 -11.56
N ASP A 325 37.03 -6.51 -12.35
CA ASP A 325 38.20 -5.65 -12.24
C ASP A 325 37.90 -4.41 -11.40
N THR A 326 36.77 -3.75 -11.64
CA THR A 326 36.37 -2.52 -10.94
C THR A 326 35.47 -2.79 -9.73
N PHE A 327 34.84 -3.96 -9.66
CA PHE A 327 33.82 -4.34 -8.67
C PHE A 327 32.58 -3.44 -8.70
N GLU A 328 32.42 -2.65 -9.75
CA GLU A 328 31.20 -1.87 -9.97
C GLU A 328 30.02 -2.81 -10.28
N MET A 329 28.89 -2.55 -9.66
CA MET A 329 27.68 -3.28 -9.95
C MET A 329 27.17 -2.92 -11.35
N VAL A 330 26.96 -3.93 -12.18
CA VAL A 330 26.47 -3.81 -13.56
C VAL A 330 24.99 -4.20 -13.64
N ARG A 331 24.60 -5.25 -12.92
CA ARG A 331 23.22 -5.75 -12.88
C ARG A 331 22.87 -6.26 -11.48
N MET A 332 21.60 -6.10 -11.11
CA MET A 332 21.01 -6.76 -9.95
C MET A 332 19.63 -7.28 -10.29
N ASP A 333 19.36 -8.52 -9.92
CA ASP A 333 18.04 -9.15 -10.02
C ASP A 333 17.47 -9.40 -8.63
N GLN A 334 16.18 -9.10 -8.48
CA GLN A 334 15.44 -9.34 -7.25
C GLN A 334 14.05 -9.87 -7.57
N ASP A 335 13.71 -11.02 -7.02
CA ASP A 335 12.37 -11.56 -7.14
C ASP A 335 11.39 -10.76 -6.26
N MET A 336 10.37 -10.21 -6.90
CA MET A 336 9.33 -9.37 -6.31
C MET A 336 7.96 -9.91 -6.69
N ALA A 337 7.58 -10.99 -6.03
CA ALA A 337 6.33 -11.67 -6.27
C ALA A 337 5.11 -10.74 -6.17
N ALA A 338 5.13 -9.82 -5.19
CA ALA A 338 4.12 -8.79 -5.00
C ALA A 338 3.92 -7.84 -6.20
N LEU A 339 4.90 -7.73 -7.10
CA LEU A 339 4.81 -6.97 -8.35
C LEU A 339 4.65 -7.88 -9.59
N GLY A 340 4.55 -9.18 -9.37
CA GLY A 340 4.31 -10.17 -10.40
C GLY A 340 5.54 -10.65 -11.14
N GLY A 341 6.74 -10.47 -10.59
CA GLY A 341 7.94 -11.01 -11.20
C GLY A 341 9.24 -10.44 -10.67
N ARG A 342 10.29 -10.70 -11.42
CA ARG A 342 11.63 -10.24 -11.12
C ARG A 342 11.81 -8.80 -11.57
N ILE A 343 12.37 -7.98 -10.67
CA ILE A 343 12.90 -6.67 -11.04
C ILE A 343 14.37 -6.85 -11.38
N THR A 344 14.77 -6.32 -12.53
CA THR A 344 16.15 -6.25 -12.98
C THR A 344 16.59 -4.78 -12.98
N TYR A 345 17.64 -4.48 -12.24
CA TYR A 345 18.32 -3.20 -12.26
C TYR A 345 19.58 -3.30 -13.10
N MET A 346 19.78 -2.34 -14.01
CA MET A 346 20.93 -2.34 -14.91
C MET A 346 21.61 -0.99 -14.90
N ARG A 347 22.95 -0.99 -14.77
CA ARG A 347 23.76 0.21 -14.92
C ARG A 347 23.54 0.83 -16.29
N THR A 348 23.37 2.15 -16.34
CA THR A 348 23.06 2.87 -17.57
C THR A 348 23.55 4.33 -17.51
N THR A 349 23.30 5.08 -18.58
CA THR A 349 23.52 6.53 -18.61
C THR A 349 22.31 7.29 -18.09
N LYS A 350 22.52 8.53 -17.68
CA LYS A 350 21.48 9.46 -17.26
C LYS A 350 20.35 9.56 -18.28
N ASP A 351 20.70 9.73 -19.57
CA ASP A 351 19.72 9.91 -20.65
C ASP A 351 18.80 8.68 -20.82
N VAL A 352 19.35 7.47 -20.68
CA VAL A 352 18.55 6.22 -20.73
C VAL A 352 17.69 6.08 -19.47
N ALA A 353 18.26 6.40 -18.30
CA ALA A 353 17.52 6.34 -17.04
C ALA A 353 16.32 7.30 -17.02
N LEU A 354 16.45 8.50 -17.56
CA LEU A 354 15.40 9.53 -17.53
C LEU A 354 14.38 9.42 -18.68
N ARG A 355 14.61 8.61 -19.72
CA ARG A 355 13.59 8.41 -20.77
C ARG A 355 12.30 7.89 -20.14
N PRO A 356 11.13 8.44 -20.48
CA PRO A 356 9.85 7.92 -20.01
C PRO A 356 9.65 6.44 -20.39
N ALA A 357 8.93 5.71 -19.58
CA ALA A 357 8.47 4.37 -19.94
C ALA A 357 7.46 4.47 -21.09
N THR A 358 7.60 3.61 -22.10
CA THR A 358 6.66 3.57 -23.26
C THR A 358 5.31 2.95 -22.89
N LYS A 359 5.29 2.10 -21.87
CA LYS A 359 4.10 1.42 -21.35
C LYS A 359 4.30 1.15 -19.87
N LEU A 360 3.26 1.40 -19.06
CA LEU A 360 3.27 1.04 -17.66
C LEU A 360 2.92 -0.45 -17.49
N VAL A 361 3.58 -1.10 -16.55
CA VAL A 361 3.31 -2.51 -16.20
C VAL A 361 2.11 -2.54 -15.27
N GLU A 362 1.07 -3.29 -15.67
CA GLU A 362 -0.08 -3.56 -14.80
C GLU A 362 0.31 -4.58 -13.72
N ILE A 363 0.06 -4.24 -12.46
CA ILE A 363 0.46 -5.04 -11.30
C ILE A 363 -0.71 -5.72 -10.58
N PHE A 364 -1.96 -5.39 -10.91
CA PHE A 364 -3.14 -5.95 -10.25
C PHE A 364 -3.19 -7.48 -10.28
N ASP A 365 -2.95 -8.10 -11.43
CA ASP A 365 -2.95 -9.57 -11.55
C ASP A 365 -1.94 -10.25 -10.63
N ALA A 366 -0.86 -9.56 -10.31
CA ALA A 366 0.17 -10.06 -9.41
C ALA A 366 -0.25 -10.02 -7.93
N GLN A 367 -1.27 -9.25 -7.64
CA GLN A 367 -1.76 -8.95 -6.30
C GLN A 367 -3.12 -9.61 -6.04
N SER A 368 -3.53 -10.49 -6.93
CA SER A 368 -4.71 -11.33 -6.77
C SER A 368 -4.32 -12.81 -6.74
N ILE A 369 -5.03 -13.58 -5.93
CA ILE A 369 -4.88 -15.03 -5.83
C ILE A 369 -6.04 -15.65 -6.60
N VAL A 370 -5.75 -16.19 -7.78
CA VAL A 370 -6.77 -16.80 -8.63
C VAL A 370 -7.27 -18.09 -8.01
N LEU A 371 -8.59 -18.26 -7.96
CA LEU A 371 -9.26 -19.48 -7.49
C LEU A 371 -9.66 -20.35 -8.67
N ALA A 372 -9.65 -21.67 -8.45
CA ALA A 372 -9.96 -22.64 -9.51
C ALA A 372 -11.40 -22.54 -10.02
N ARG A 373 -12.33 -22.13 -9.16
CA ARG A 373 -13.76 -22.00 -9.49
C ARG A 373 -14.42 -20.91 -8.65
N PRO A 374 -15.49 -20.28 -9.17
CA PRO A 374 -16.31 -19.38 -8.38
C PRO A 374 -17.12 -20.15 -7.34
N VAL A 375 -17.38 -19.47 -6.21
CA VAL A 375 -18.26 -19.96 -5.14
C VAL A 375 -19.37 -18.94 -4.95
N PRO A 376 -20.61 -19.29 -5.34
CA PRO A 376 -21.75 -18.39 -5.16
C PRO A 376 -22.00 -18.06 -3.68
N ASN A 377 -22.44 -16.85 -3.42
CA ASN A 377 -22.89 -16.38 -2.11
C ASN A 377 -21.90 -16.61 -0.94
N LEU A 378 -20.59 -16.64 -1.25
CA LEU A 378 -19.56 -16.88 -0.23
C LEU A 378 -19.60 -15.87 0.91
N HIS A 379 -19.94 -14.61 0.62
CA HIS A 379 -20.08 -13.56 1.62
C HIS A 379 -21.29 -13.75 2.55
N GLU A 380 -22.34 -14.42 2.09
CA GLU A 380 -23.54 -14.72 2.86
C GLU A 380 -23.44 -16.02 3.66
N ALA A 381 -22.49 -16.89 3.35
CA ALA A 381 -22.28 -18.17 4.02
C ALA A 381 -22.02 -18.01 5.53
N ALA A 382 -22.30 -19.06 6.32
CA ALA A 382 -22.00 -19.08 7.75
C ALA A 382 -20.49 -19.26 8.00
N SER A 383 -19.84 -20.13 7.23
CA SER A 383 -18.39 -20.31 7.28
C SER A 383 -17.85 -20.91 5.99
N ALA A 384 -16.54 -20.75 5.78
CA ALA A 384 -15.79 -21.42 4.73
C ALA A 384 -14.46 -21.95 5.26
N VAL A 385 -13.94 -23.00 4.62
CA VAL A 385 -12.62 -23.55 4.89
C VAL A 385 -11.76 -23.35 3.64
N TYR A 386 -10.65 -22.69 3.82
CA TYR A 386 -9.65 -22.42 2.79
C TYR A 386 -8.44 -23.31 3.03
N ARG A 387 -8.02 -24.08 2.04
CA ARG A 387 -6.72 -24.74 2.02
C ARG A 387 -5.70 -23.81 1.44
N ILE A 388 -4.69 -23.48 2.22
CA ILE A 388 -3.67 -22.49 1.86
C ILE A 388 -2.31 -23.18 1.84
N THR A 389 -1.57 -23.01 0.73
CA THR A 389 -0.21 -23.51 0.57
C THR A 389 0.73 -22.32 0.32
N MET A 390 1.84 -22.23 1.05
CA MET A 390 2.88 -21.20 0.90
C MET A 390 4.26 -21.86 0.83
N GLU A 391 4.68 -22.26 -0.36
CA GLU A 391 5.91 -23.04 -0.56
C GLU A 391 7.19 -22.34 -0.09
N SER A 392 7.23 -21.01 -0.17
CA SER A 392 8.37 -20.20 0.25
C SER A 392 8.48 -20.01 1.77
N GLU A 393 7.42 -20.33 2.52
CA GLU A 393 7.36 -20.15 3.97
C GLU A 393 7.76 -21.44 4.72
N ALA A 394 8.50 -21.28 5.82
CA ALA A 394 8.81 -22.40 6.71
C ALA A 394 7.62 -22.78 7.59
N GLU A 395 6.89 -21.77 8.05
CA GLU A 395 5.69 -21.90 8.91
C GLU A 395 4.56 -21.06 8.29
N PRO A 396 3.92 -21.56 7.21
CA PRO A 396 2.92 -20.81 6.45
C PRO A 396 1.71 -20.38 7.29
N GLU A 397 1.31 -21.21 8.27
CA GLU A 397 0.21 -20.93 9.20
C GLU A 397 0.46 -19.68 10.06
N SER A 398 1.74 -19.35 10.31
CA SER A 398 2.12 -18.18 11.10
C SER A 398 1.89 -16.84 10.37
N ALA A 399 1.67 -16.87 9.06
CA ALA A 399 1.41 -15.68 8.26
C ALA A 399 -0.04 -15.17 8.39
N ILE A 400 -0.95 -16.00 8.91
CA ILE A 400 -2.37 -15.67 9.08
C ILE A 400 -2.71 -15.67 10.58
N PRO A 401 -3.16 -14.53 11.14
CA PRO A 401 -3.54 -14.48 12.56
C PRO A 401 -4.80 -15.31 12.83
N GLN A 402 -4.92 -15.80 14.05
CA GLN A 402 -6.12 -16.43 14.56
C GLN A 402 -6.89 -15.45 15.46
N ASP A 403 -8.20 -15.44 15.33
CA ASP A 403 -9.11 -14.62 16.14
C ASP A 403 -10.48 -15.31 16.29
N GLY A 404 -11.49 -14.59 16.79
CA GLY A 404 -12.85 -15.12 16.93
C GLY A 404 -13.52 -15.53 15.61
N ARG A 405 -13.01 -15.03 14.46
CA ARG A 405 -13.55 -15.33 13.13
C ARG A 405 -12.78 -16.40 12.38
N GLN A 406 -11.47 -16.51 12.59
CA GLN A 406 -10.62 -17.39 11.78
C GLN A 406 -9.68 -18.25 12.63
N ILE A 407 -9.65 -19.56 12.32
CA ILE A 407 -8.91 -20.58 13.06
C ILE A 407 -8.15 -21.46 12.07
N THR A 408 -6.85 -21.63 12.34
CA THR A 408 -5.97 -22.53 11.57
C THR A 408 -6.15 -23.98 12.04
N GLN A 409 -6.24 -24.91 11.09
CA GLN A 409 -6.44 -26.34 11.31
C GLN A 409 -5.59 -27.16 10.33
N ASN A 410 -5.45 -28.47 10.57
CA ASN A 410 -4.87 -29.43 9.64
C ASN A 410 -3.52 -28.99 9.05
N ILE A 411 -2.60 -28.55 9.92
CA ILE A 411 -1.28 -28.08 9.50
C ILE A 411 -0.44 -29.26 9.00
N ASP A 412 -0.02 -29.23 7.74
CA ASP A 412 0.93 -30.17 7.13
C ASP A 412 2.23 -29.42 6.82
N LYS A 413 3.19 -29.52 7.73
CA LYS A 413 4.50 -28.84 7.60
C LYS A 413 5.30 -29.34 6.42
N ALA A 414 5.17 -30.62 6.05
CA ALA A 414 5.91 -31.19 4.93
C ALA A 414 5.43 -30.63 3.58
N LYS A 415 4.13 -30.45 3.44
CA LYS A 415 3.52 -29.85 2.25
C LYS A 415 3.39 -28.33 2.34
N LYS A 416 3.75 -27.74 3.48
CA LYS A 416 3.61 -26.30 3.73
C LYS A 416 2.18 -25.80 3.49
N THR A 417 1.21 -26.59 3.95
CA THR A 417 -0.22 -26.40 3.74
C THR A 417 -0.95 -26.41 5.07
N PHE A 418 -1.99 -25.63 5.17
CA PHE A 418 -2.92 -25.64 6.31
C PHE A 418 -4.34 -25.31 5.84
N ASP A 419 -5.32 -25.68 6.65
CA ASP A 419 -6.71 -25.27 6.45
C ASP A 419 -7.02 -24.09 7.36
N LEU A 420 -7.63 -23.03 6.82
CA LEU A 420 -8.11 -21.87 7.55
C LEU A 420 -9.64 -21.88 7.51
N GLN A 421 -10.26 -22.10 8.66
CA GLN A 421 -11.71 -21.91 8.80
C GLN A 421 -11.99 -20.45 9.09
N VAL A 422 -12.85 -19.82 8.28
CA VAL A 422 -13.33 -18.45 8.47
C VAL A 422 -14.84 -18.46 8.67
N SER A 423 -15.31 -17.85 9.75
CA SER A 423 -16.71 -17.80 10.16
C SER A 423 -17.27 -16.38 10.06
N ALA A 424 -18.52 -16.25 9.70
CA ALA A 424 -19.24 -14.98 9.75
C ALA A 424 -19.69 -14.65 11.18
N ILE A 425 -19.33 -13.48 11.67
CA ILE A 425 -19.88 -12.91 12.91
C ILE A 425 -20.79 -11.75 12.49
N ARG A 426 -22.11 -12.02 12.47
CA ARG A 426 -23.09 -11.07 11.90
C ARG A 426 -23.75 -10.16 12.94
N GLY A 427 -23.33 -10.23 14.17
CA GLY A 427 -23.85 -9.44 15.29
C GLY A 427 -23.20 -9.84 16.60
N ILE A 428 -23.68 -9.24 17.66
CA ILE A 428 -23.18 -9.51 19.01
C ILE A 428 -23.40 -10.98 19.36
N GLN A 429 -22.32 -11.65 19.75
CA GLN A 429 -22.34 -13.02 20.23
C GLN A 429 -22.13 -13.02 21.74
N LYS A 430 -22.81 -13.97 22.43
CA LYS A 430 -22.54 -14.19 23.83
C LYS A 430 -21.25 -15.00 23.96
N LEU A 431 -20.15 -14.31 24.17
CA LEU A 431 -18.85 -14.93 24.43
C LEU A 431 -18.80 -15.46 25.86
N ALA A 432 -18.23 -16.67 26.07
CA ALA A 432 -17.98 -17.22 27.38
C ALA A 432 -17.02 -16.35 28.20
N VAL A 433 -16.00 -15.80 27.51
CA VAL A 433 -15.08 -14.82 28.04
C VAL A 433 -15.04 -13.65 27.04
N PRO A 434 -15.34 -12.42 27.46
CA PRO A 434 -15.20 -11.25 26.59
C PRO A 434 -13.76 -11.11 26.09
N GLU A 435 -13.61 -10.61 24.87
CA GLU A 435 -12.28 -10.26 24.37
C GLU A 435 -11.68 -9.12 25.22
N LYS A 436 -10.36 -9.07 25.26
CA LYS A 436 -9.65 -8.03 26.01
C LYS A 436 -10.12 -6.65 25.56
N VAL A 437 -10.52 -5.82 26.54
CA VAL A 437 -10.88 -4.42 26.30
C VAL A 437 -9.70 -3.73 25.61
N PRO A 438 -9.93 -3.07 24.45
CA PRO A 438 -8.87 -2.35 23.76
C PRO A 438 -8.30 -1.20 24.60
N GLY A 439 -7.02 -0.97 24.44
CA GLY A 439 -6.35 0.18 25.05
C GLY A 439 -6.75 1.52 24.39
N PRO A 440 -6.23 2.63 24.90
CA PRO A 440 -6.53 3.98 24.40
C PRO A 440 -6.08 4.19 22.96
N GLU A 441 -5.14 3.39 22.44
CA GLU A 441 -4.62 3.46 21.08
C GLU A 441 -5.70 3.30 20.01
N TYR A 442 -6.79 2.61 20.32
CA TYR A 442 -7.92 2.40 19.41
C TYR A 442 -8.94 3.53 19.40
N LEU A 443 -8.74 4.55 20.25
CA LEU A 443 -9.50 5.80 20.30
C LEU A 443 -8.64 7.03 19.99
N SER A 444 -7.31 6.86 19.91
CA SER A 444 -6.39 7.97 19.71
C SER A 444 -6.55 8.61 18.33
N ASN A 445 -6.13 9.88 18.25
CA ASN A 445 -5.97 10.57 16.96
C ASN A 445 -4.59 10.22 16.43
N SER A 446 -4.53 9.66 15.23
CA SER A 446 -3.27 9.24 14.60
C SER A 446 -3.10 9.86 13.21
N TYR A 447 -1.97 9.65 12.56
CA TYR A 447 -1.71 10.25 11.26
C TYR A 447 -2.77 9.87 10.21
N PHE A 448 -3.10 8.59 10.05
CA PHE A 448 -4.11 8.17 9.08
C PHE A 448 -5.54 8.29 9.60
N ILE A 449 -5.74 8.08 10.91
CA ILE A 449 -7.08 8.17 11.52
C ILE A 449 -7.14 9.46 12.34
N ASP A 450 -7.03 10.59 11.64
CA ASP A 450 -7.05 11.96 12.19
C ASP A 450 -8.50 12.44 12.42
N TRP A 451 -9.21 11.68 13.25
CA TRP A 451 -10.65 11.83 13.50
C TRP A 451 -11.05 13.14 14.19
N GLN A 452 -10.08 13.89 14.76
CA GLN A 452 -10.36 15.18 15.37
C GLN A 452 -10.68 16.29 14.35
N ASP A 453 -10.48 16.05 13.06
CA ASP A 453 -10.93 16.93 11.99
C ASP A 453 -12.45 17.15 12.05
N ASP A 454 -12.90 18.40 11.88
CA ASP A 454 -14.30 18.77 12.04
C ASP A 454 -15.22 18.15 10.97
N ARG A 455 -14.69 17.83 9.78
CA ARG A 455 -15.44 17.13 8.72
C ARG A 455 -15.67 15.67 9.08
N VAL A 456 -14.68 14.98 9.62
CA VAL A 456 -14.83 13.60 10.11
C VAL A 456 -15.89 13.55 11.20
N LYS A 457 -15.84 14.46 12.19
CA LYS A 457 -16.87 14.58 13.24
C LYS A 457 -18.25 14.89 12.69
N ALA A 458 -18.33 15.79 11.69
CA ALA A 458 -19.60 16.14 11.07
C ALA A 458 -20.22 14.95 10.33
N HIS A 459 -19.42 14.18 9.59
CA HIS A 459 -19.88 12.97 8.91
C HIS A 459 -20.28 11.88 9.91
N ALA A 460 -19.52 11.68 10.98
CA ALA A 460 -19.87 10.75 12.07
C ALA A 460 -21.24 11.10 12.69
N LYS A 461 -21.45 12.38 13.02
CA LYS A 461 -22.74 12.86 13.54
C LYS A 461 -23.88 12.66 12.54
N ALA A 462 -23.65 12.95 11.26
CA ALA A 462 -24.65 12.76 10.21
C ALA A 462 -25.02 11.27 10.05
N ALA A 463 -24.05 10.37 10.16
CA ALA A 463 -24.29 8.94 10.05
C ALA A 463 -25.25 8.39 11.11
N VAL A 464 -25.20 8.90 12.32
CA VAL A 464 -26.03 8.43 13.45
C VAL A 464 -27.26 9.28 13.72
N ALA A 465 -27.50 10.35 12.98
CA ALA A 465 -28.60 11.30 13.23
C ALA A 465 -30.00 10.68 13.20
N GLY A 466 -30.18 9.57 12.46
CA GLY A 466 -31.47 8.85 12.38
C GLY A 466 -31.63 7.71 13.39
N LEU A 467 -30.64 7.48 14.27
CA LEU A 467 -30.73 6.42 15.26
C LEU A 467 -31.53 6.87 16.50
N PRO A 468 -32.20 5.93 17.20
CA PRO A 468 -32.87 6.24 18.46
C PRO A 468 -31.88 6.68 19.53
N ALA A 469 -32.38 7.46 20.48
CA ALA A 469 -31.59 7.80 21.68
C ALA A 469 -31.19 6.52 22.43
N GLY A 470 -29.87 6.40 22.76
CA GLY A 470 -29.33 5.19 23.41
C GLY A 470 -28.96 4.07 22.42
N ALA A 471 -28.85 4.33 21.14
CA ALA A 471 -28.32 3.38 20.18
C ALA A 471 -26.95 2.83 20.63
N THR A 472 -26.79 1.51 20.55
CA THR A 472 -25.55 0.84 20.99
C THR A 472 -24.36 1.20 20.09
N PRO A 473 -23.11 1.04 20.55
CA PRO A 473 -21.92 1.22 19.72
C PRO A 473 -21.97 0.40 18.42
N TRP A 474 -22.48 -0.81 18.47
CA TRP A 474 -22.66 -1.65 17.28
C TRP A 474 -23.67 -1.07 16.28
N GLN A 475 -24.80 -0.57 16.78
CA GLN A 475 -25.81 0.09 15.92
C GLN A 475 -25.22 1.36 15.26
N GLN A 476 -24.46 2.15 16.01
CA GLN A 476 -23.80 3.34 15.49
C GLN A 476 -22.74 2.97 14.44
N ALA A 477 -21.92 1.95 14.68
CA ALA A 477 -20.90 1.50 13.72
C ALA A 477 -21.52 1.01 12.40
N LYS A 478 -22.63 0.30 12.44
CA LYS A 478 -23.38 -0.09 11.22
C LYS A 478 -23.96 1.12 10.48
N ALA A 479 -24.39 2.14 11.20
CA ALA A 479 -24.86 3.37 10.58
C ALA A 479 -23.70 4.13 9.89
N VAL A 480 -22.50 4.13 10.49
CA VAL A 480 -21.27 4.65 9.88
C VAL A 480 -20.95 3.88 8.59
N GLU A 481 -20.94 2.53 8.62
CA GLU A 481 -20.73 1.72 7.42
C GLU A 481 -21.70 2.09 6.29
N THR A 482 -22.99 2.12 6.62
CA THR A 482 -24.05 2.49 5.65
C THR A 482 -23.84 3.89 5.11
N TRP A 483 -23.45 4.85 5.95
CA TRP A 483 -23.19 6.22 5.54
C TRP A 483 -21.99 6.31 4.58
N VAL A 484 -20.88 5.67 4.93
CA VAL A 484 -19.67 5.63 4.10
C VAL A 484 -19.97 4.98 2.74
N PHE A 485 -20.64 3.83 2.73
CA PHE A 485 -21.06 3.14 1.51
C PHE A 485 -21.91 4.03 0.58
N ARG A 486 -22.82 4.84 1.12
CA ARG A 486 -23.72 5.69 0.33
C ARG A 486 -23.12 7.01 -0.12
N ASN A 487 -22.13 7.53 0.58
CA ASN A 487 -21.63 8.90 0.37
C ASN A 487 -20.26 8.96 -0.30
N MET A 488 -19.45 7.90 -0.25
CA MET A 488 -18.24 7.82 -1.06
C MET A 488 -18.61 7.80 -2.55
N ARG A 489 -18.00 8.67 -3.36
CA ARG A 489 -18.50 9.00 -4.70
C ARG A 489 -17.66 8.50 -5.84
N GLY A 490 -16.44 8.08 -5.59
CA GLY A 490 -15.52 7.70 -6.65
C GLY A 490 -14.50 6.70 -6.17
N ILE A 491 -13.93 5.99 -7.15
CA ILE A 491 -12.82 5.07 -6.93
C ILE A 491 -11.59 5.68 -7.59
N GLU A 492 -10.59 6.00 -6.80
CA GLU A 492 -9.31 6.53 -7.28
C GLU A 492 -8.17 5.63 -6.76
N PHE A 493 -7.47 4.97 -7.70
CA PHE A 493 -6.37 4.05 -7.40
C PHE A 493 -4.98 4.68 -7.55
N SER A 494 -4.90 5.96 -7.88
CA SER A 494 -3.64 6.66 -8.14
C SER A 494 -2.94 7.17 -6.89
N GLN A 495 -3.60 7.08 -5.72
CA GLN A 495 -3.06 7.55 -4.44
C GLN A 495 -2.68 6.36 -3.55
N ALA A 496 -1.70 6.58 -2.67
CA ALA A 496 -1.55 5.76 -1.49
C ALA A 496 -2.62 6.16 -0.45
N GLN A 497 -2.77 5.38 0.59
CA GLN A 497 -3.69 5.60 1.69
C GLN A 497 -3.72 7.08 2.15
N ALA A 498 -4.87 7.74 1.98
CA ALA A 498 -5.11 9.10 2.44
C ALA A 498 -5.49 9.12 3.93
N THR A 499 -5.40 10.29 4.58
CA THR A 499 -5.87 10.47 5.96
C THR A 499 -7.39 10.58 6.01
N ALA A 500 -8.00 10.29 7.17
CA ALA A 500 -9.45 10.39 7.34
C ALA A 500 -9.97 11.80 7.03
N SER A 501 -9.23 12.86 7.36
CA SER A 501 -9.58 14.25 7.06
C SER A 501 -9.56 14.57 5.56
N GLU A 502 -8.58 14.03 4.83
CA GLU A 502 -8.51 14.19 3.37
C GLU A 502 -9.67 13.46 2.68
N VAL A 503 -9.97 12.24 3.12
CA VAL A 503 -11.11 11.47 2.63
C VAL A 503 -12.43 12.18 2.96
N ALA A 504 -12.59 12.68 4.19
CA ALA A 504 -13.79 13.43 4.59
C ALA A 504 -14.03 14.69 3.73
N LYS A 505 -12.96 15.29 3.20
CA LYS A 505 -13.03 16.45 2.30
C LYS A 505 -13.47 16.07 0.89
N THR A 506 -13.00 14.94 0.37
CA THR A 506 -13.17 14.57 -1.05
C THR A 506 -14.28 13.55 -1.28
N LEU A 507 -14.52 12.68 -0.31
CA LEU A 507 -15.38 11.49 -0.37
C LEU A 507 -15.04 10.60 -1.60
N ASN A 508 -13.74 10.53 -1.94
CA ASN A 508 -13.20 9.71 -3.01
C ASN A 508 -12.08 8.83 -2.47
N GLY A 509 -11.85 7.70 -3.08
CA GLY A 509 -10.77 6.80 -2.78
C GLY A 509 -11.13 5.35 -3.03
N ASP A 510 -10.24 4.45 -2.68
CA ASP A 510 -10.47 3.00 -2.70
C ASP A 510 -10.79 2.49 -1.28
N CYS A 511 -10.73 1.21 -1.05
CA CYS A 511 -11.11 0.64 0.25
C CYS A 511 -10.18 1.08 1.39
N THR A 512 -8.95 1.56 1.13
CA THR A 512 -8.13 2.15 2.18
C THR A 512 -8.78 3.43 2.72
N GLU A 513 -9.27 4.27 1.84
CA GLU A 513 -9.99 5.50 2.17
C GLU A 513 -11.32 5.21 2.85
N PHE A 514 -12.08 4.21 2.35
CA PHE A 514 -13.33 3.77 2.99
C PHE A 514 -13.07 3.29 4.42
N GLY A 515 -12.06 2.43 4.62
CA GLY A 515 -11.72 1.89 5.92
C GLY A 515 -11.21 2.94 6.91
N VAL A 516 -10.34 3.85 6.47
CA VAL A 516 -9.76 4.91 7.31
C VAL A 516 -10.84 5.92 7.72
N LEU A 517 -11.69 6.37 6.79
CA LEU A 517 -12.79 7.28 7.11
C LEU A 517 -13.77 6.64 8.08
N ALA A 518 -14.20 5.38 7.84
CA ALA A 518 -15.13 4.68 8.71
C ALA A 518 -14.56 4.48 10.12
N ALA A 519 -13.30 4.07 10.24
CA ALA A 519 -12.62 3.95 11.53
C ALA A 519 -12.53 5.30 12.25
N GLY A 520 -12.18 6.39 11.53
CA GLY A 520 -12.14 7.74 12.07
C GLY A 520 -13.51 8.23 12.57
N MET A 521 -14.57 7.98 11.80
CA MET A 521 -15.95 8.31 12.20
C MET A 521 -16.37 7.52 13.46
N CYS A 522 -16.00 6.24 13.57
CA CYS A 522 -16.26 5.44 14.76
C CYS A 522 -15.52 6.02 15.99
N ARG A 523 -14.24 6.39 15.86
CA ARG A 523 -13.49 7.06 16.96
C ARG A 523 -14.11 8.39 17.36
N ALA A 524 -14.59 9.18 16.40
CA ALA A 524 -15.29 10.43 16.66
C ALA A 524 -16.58 10.24 17.48
N LEU A 525 -17.18 9.05 17.43
CA LEU A 525 -18.34 8.63 18.25
C LEU A 525 -17.93 7.96 19.57
N GLY A 526 -16.64 7.88 19.88
CA GLY A 526 -16.14 7.21 21.09
C GLY A 526 -16.09 5.68 20.97
N ILE A 527 -16.14 5.13 19.77
CA ILE A 527 -16.09 3.69 19.52
C ILE A 527 -14.66 3.30 19.13
N SER A 528 -14.03 2.42 19.94
CA SER A 528 -12.70 1.88 19.62
C SER A 528 -12.72 1.18 18.27
N SER A 529 -11.78 1.56 17.38
CA SER A 529 -11.72 1.05 16.01
C SER A 529 -10.30 0.85 15.51
N ARG A 530 -10.14 -0.06 14.53
CA ARG A 530 -8.88 -0.34 13.85
C ARG A 530 -9.11 -0.64 12.38
N THR A 531 -8.10 -0.39 11.55
CA THR A 531 -8.11 -0.86 10.17
C THR A 531 -7.55 -2.27 10.09
N VAL A 532 -8.05 -3.04 9.14
CA VAL A 532 -7.67 -4.44 8.92
C VAL A 532 -7.27 -4.62 7.47
N TYR A 533 -6.13 -5.24 7.25
CA TYR A 533 -5.66 -5.67 5.94
C TYR A 533 -5.82 -7.17 5.77
N GLY A 534 -6.30 -7.58 4.62
CA GLY A 534 -6.51 -8.98 4.34
C GLY A 534 -6.84 -9.27 2.88
N LEU A 535 -7.60 -10.34 2.68
CA LEU A 535 -8.04 -10.80 1.37
C LEU A 535 -9.56 -10.75 1.31
N VAL A 536 -10.11 -10.33 0.17
CA VAL A 536 -11.55 -10.40 -0.10
C VAL A 536 -11.82 -11.24 -1.34
N TYR A 537 -12.82 -12.10 -1.27
CA TYR A 537 -13.30 -12.88 -2.40
C TYR A 537 -14.06 -11.98 -3.38
N ALA A 538 -13.75 -12.15 -4.66
CA ALA A 538 -14.42 -11.46 -5.74
C ALA A 538 -14.45 -12.30 -7.02
N THR A 539 -15.29 -11.90 -7.96
CA THR A 539 -15.32 -12.43 -9.32
C THR A 539 -15.21 -11.28 -10.32
N ASP A 540 -14.44 -11.48 -11.39
CA ASP A 540 -14.43 -10.53 -12.49
C ASP A 540 -15.64 -10.72 -13.43
N ARG A 541 -15.76 -9.88 -14.45
CA ARG A 541 -16.86 -9.92 -15.42
C ARG A 541 -16.93 -11.22 -16.23
N SER A 542 -15.83 -11.94 -16.34
CA SER A 542 -15.79 -13.25 -17.01
C SER A 542 -16.24 -14.39 -16.10
N GLY A 543 -16.51 -14.09 -14.81
CA GLY A 543 -16.83 -15.08 -13.78
C GLY A 543 -15.60 -15.76 -13.16
N LYS A 544 -14.38 -15.29 -13.47
CA LYS A 544 -13.16 -15.79 -12.85
C LYS A 544 -13.09 -15.33 -11.40
N ALA A 545 -12.96 -16.29 -10.49
CA ALA A 545 -12.89 -16.01 -9.06
C ALA A 545 -11.45 -15.76 -8.60
N PHE A 546 -11.29 -14.87 -7.64
CA PHE A 546 -10.00 -14.56 -7.03
C PHE A 546 -10.18 -14.03 -5.61
N LEU A 547 -9.11 -14.08 -4.84
CA LEU A 547 -8.97 -13.31 -3.61
C LEU A 547 -8.10 -12.10 -3.93
N ALA A 548 -8.63 -10.92 -3.66
CA ALA A 548 -7.90 -9.67 -3.81
C ALA A 548 -7.49 -9.12 -2.45
N TYR A 549 -6.37 -8.43 -2.39
CA TYR A 549 -6.00 -7.71 -1.19
C TYR A 549 -6.97 -6.58 -0.92
N HIS A 550 -7.39 -6.45 0.34
CA HIS A 550 -8.47 -5.56 0.73
C HIS A 550 -8.25 -4.97 2.12
N MET A 551 -8.78 -3.78 2.34
CA MET A 551 -8.82 -3.15 3.65
C MET A 551 -10.27 -2.90 4.07
N TRP A 552 -10.56 -3.21 5.35
CA TRP A 552 -11.81 -2.90 6.02
C TRP A 552 -11.52 -2.37 7.42
N TYR A 553 -12.52 -2.28 8.27
CA TYR A 553 -12.31 -1.86 9.65
C TYR A 553 -13.04 -2.77 10.63
N GLU A 554 -12.55 -2.78 11.86
CA GLU A 554 -13.17 -3.46 12.99
C GLU A 554 -13.46 -2.46 14.09
N VAL A 555 -14.56 -2.68 14.81
CA VAL A 555 -14.97 -1.90 15.99
C VAL A 555 -15.10 -2.80 17.19
N TYR A 556 -14.76 -2.29 18.37
CA TYR A 556 -14.99 -3.00 19.61
C TYR A 556 -16.32 -2.58 20.21
N ALA A 557 -17.25 -3.52 20.29
CA ALA A 557 -18.58 -3.29 20.83
C ALA A 557 -19.03 -4.51 21.64
N GLU A 558 -19.65 -4.25 22.77
CA GLU A 558 -20.24 -5.25 23.67
C GLU A 558 -19.29 -6.44 23.97
N GLY A 559 -18.01 -6.12 24.23
CA GLY A 559 -17.02 -7.10 24.68
C GLY A 559 -16.33 -7.89 23.57
N GLN A 560 -16.45 -7.48 22.28
CA GLN A 560 -15.86 -8.19 21.15
C GLN A 560 -15.49 -7.26 19.99
N TRP A 561 -14.53 -7.68 19.16
CA TRP A 561 -14.21 -7.03 17.89
C TRP A 561 -15.17 -7.52 16.79
N LEU A 562 -15.77 -6.57 16.09
CA LEU A 562 -16.76 -6.82 15.03
C LEU A 562 -16.33 -6.13 13.76
N ALA A 563 -16.30 -6.87 12.66
CA ALA A 563 -15.81 -6.40 11.38
C ALA A 563 -16.92 -5.87 10.49
N LEU A 564 -16.64 -4.74 9.84
CA LEU A 564 -17.50 -4.02 8.90
C LEU A 564 -16.69 -3.58 7.68
N ASP A 565 -17.35 -3.51 6.52
CA ASP A 565 -16.74 -3.10 5.27
C ASP A 565 -17.56 -2.00 4.59
N GLY A 566 -17.07 -0.76 4.66
CA GLY A 566 -17.72 0.40 4.08
C GLY A 566 -17.83 0.34 2.56
N THR A 567 -17.06 -0.50 1.88
CA THR A 567 -17.15 -0.68 0.43
C THR A 567 -18.33 -1.56 0.02
N ARG A 568 -18.84 -2.36 0.95
CA ARG A 568 -19.92 -3.34 0.70
C ARG A 568 -21.25 -2.95 1.33
N GLY A 569 -21.24 -2.25 2.45
CA GLY A 569 -22.46 -1.78 3.13
C GLY A 569 -23.39 -2.89 3.60
N GLN A 570 -22.87 -4.06 3.96
CA GLN A 570 -23.65 -5.26 4.31
C GLN A 570 -23.98 -5.38 5.80
N GLY A 571 -23.50 -4.45 6.63
CA GLY A 571 -23.75 -4.44 8.09
C GLY A 571 -22.95 -5.49 8.88
N SER A 572 -22.15 -6.30 8.21
CA SER A 572 -21.17 -7.26 8.74
C SER A 572 -20.45 -7.95 7.60
N ILE A 573 -19.30 -8.56 7.86
CA ILE A 573 -18.58 -9.33 6.84
C ILE A 573 -18.75 -10.83 7.01
N GLY A 574 -18.75 -11.55 5.89
CA GLY A 574 -18.83 -13.00 5.81
C GLY A 574 -17.47 -13.69 5.66
N PRO A 575 -17.49 -15.01 5.42
CA PRO A 575 -16.25 -15.78 5.27
C PRO A 575 -15.47 -15.45 3.99
N GLY A 576 -16.00 -14.63 3.08
CA GLY A 576 -15.28 -14.08 1.94
C GLY A 576 -14.18 -13.07 2.30
N HIS A 577 -13.96 -12.75 3.59
CA HIS A 577 -12.88 -11.89 4.08
C HIS A 577 -11.93 -12.69 4.96
N ILE A 578 -10.64 -12.73 4.59
CA ILE A 578 -9.57 -13.37 5.36
C ILE A 578 -8.65 -12.27 5.90
N LYS A 579 -8.55 -12.16 7.23
CA LYS A 579 -7.69 -11.18 7.90
C LYS A 579 -6.22 -11.61 7.87
N ILE A 580 -5.32 -10.67 7.60
CA ILE A 580 -3.87 -10.88 7.65
C ILE A 580 -3.23 -10.05 8.77
N THR A 581 -3.64 -8.80 8.94
CA THR A 581 -3.12 -7.94 10.00
C THR A 581 -4.11 -6.83 10.32
N ASP A 582 -3.96 -6.21 11.48
CA ASP A 582 -4.70 -5.01 11.87
C ASP A 582 -3.78 -3.98 12.52
N THR A 583 -4.23 -2.72 12.55
CA THR A 583 -3.50 -1.65 13.22
C THR A 583 -4.43 -0.53 13.69
N SER A 584 -4.10 0.02 14.85
CA SER A 584 -4.73 1.24 15.37
C SER A 584 -4.17 2.52 14.73
N TRP A 585 -3.01 2.44 14.09
CA TRP A 585 -2.21 3.58 13.63
C TRP A 585 -1.81 4.57 14.73
N ASP A 586 -1.98 4.18 15.99
CA ASP A 586 -1.54 4.99 17.12
C ASP A 586 -0.03 4.89 17.30
N ASN A 587 0.63 6.04 17.43
CA ASN A 587 2.08 6.10 17.66
C ASN A 587 2.89 5.27 16.67
N GLU A 588 2.40 5.09 15.43
CA GLU A 588 3.15 4.38 14.43
C GLU A 588 4.39 5.17 14.05
N LYS A 589 5.51 4.47 14.09
CA LYS A 589 6.86 5.03 13.90
C LYS A 589 7.39 4.72 12.50
N SER A 590 6.65 3.90 11.75
CA SER A 590 7.13 3.31 10.51
C SER A 590 6.01 2.60 9.73
N LEU A 591 6.35 2.01 8.60
CA LEU A 591 5.45 1.14 7.81
C LEU A 591 5.44 -0.34 8.29
N ALA A 592 6.00 -0.64 9.48
CA ALA A 592 6.05 -2.01 9.99
C ALA A 592 4.68 -2.72 10.11
N PRO A 593 3.55 -2.03 10.42
CA PRO A 593 2.24 -2.69 10.50
C PRO A 593 1.77 -3.38 9.22
N VAL A 594 2.27 -2.96 8.06
CA VAL A 594 1.88 -3.56 6.77
C VAL A 594 2.79 -4.72 6.32
N LEU A 595 3.88 -5.00 7.04
CA LEU A 595 4.81 -6.08 6.70
C LEU A 595 4.16 -7.48 6.63
N PRO A 596 3.22 -7.87 7.52
CA PRO A 596 2.55 -9.17 7.40
C PRO A 596 1.77 -9.32 6.09
N LEU A 597 1.12 -8.25 5.62
CA LEU A 597 0.45 -8.26 4.32
C LEU A 597 1.46 -8.48 3.19
N ILE A 598 2.59 -7.77 3.24
CA ILE A 598 3.65 -7.91 2.24
C ILE A 598 4.23 -9.32 2.25
N ARG A 599 4.41 -9.94 3.41
CA ARG A 599 4.85 -11.33 3.54
C ARG A 599 3.94 -12.28 2.75
N VAL A 600 2.62 -12.16 2.92
CA VAL A 600 1.65 -12.98 2.18
C VAL A 600 1.71 -12.71 0.68
N LEU A 601 1.82 -11.43 0.26
CA LEU A 601 2.00 -11.05 -1.15
C LEU A 601 3.25 -11.69 -1.77
N MET A 602 4.35 -11.68 -1.05
CA MET A 602 5.63 -12.23 -1.52
C MET A 602 5.61 -13.76 -1.56
N ALA A 603 4.88 -14.40 -0.66
CA ALA A 603 4.76 -15.86 -0.60
C ALA A 603 3.92 -16.45 -1.75
N LYS A 604 3.08 -15.64 -2.42
CA LYS A 604 2.16 -16.10 -3.48
C LYS A 604 1.40 -17.36 -3.10
N PRO A 605 0.51 -17.30 -2.10
CA PRO A 605 -0.19 -18.49 -1.65
C PRO A 605 -1.06 -19.10 -2.76
N ALA A 606 -1.05 -20.42 -2.86
CA ALA A 606 -2.09 -21.15 -3.56
C ALA A 606 -3.25 -21.36 -2.59
N VAL A 607 -4.47 -21.03 -3.02
CA VAL A 607 -5.66 -21.10 -2.16
C VAL A 607 -6.78 -21.88 -2.86
N GLU A 608 -7.37 -22.81 -2.12
CA GLU A 608 -8.55 -23.57 -2.54
C GLU A 608 -9.65 -23.42 -1.49
N ILE A 609 -10.89 -23.17 -1.89
CA ILE A 609 -12.05 -23.21 -1.00
C ILE A 609 -12.56 -24.66 -0.97
N VAL A 610 -12.27 -25.37 0.12
CA VAL A 610 -12.55 -26.81 0.23
C VAL A 610 -13.91 -27.12 0.82
N LYS A 611 -14.49 -26.19 1.59
CA LYS A 611 -15.81 -26.36 2.20
C LYS A 611 -16.48 -25.00 2.40
N VAL A 612 -17.79 -24.95 2.15
CA VAL A 612 -18.66 -23.81 2.48
C VAL A 612 -19.85 -24.35 3.25
N ASN A 613 -20.15 -23.74 4.38
CA ASN A 613 -21.35 -24.04 5.15
C ASN A 613 -22.31 -22.87 4.94
N GLU A 614 -23.43 -23.14 4.32
CA GLU A 614 -24.49 -22.16 4.12
C GLU A 614 -25.13 -21.76 5.48
N ARG A 615 -25.95 -20.72 5.46
CA ARG A 615 -26.66 -20.24 6.67
C ARG A 615 -27.63 -21.26 7.21
#